data_2f50b844c857d3cd871fdd8925da1e1c
#
_entry.id   2f50b844c857d3cd871fdd8925da1e1c
#
_cell.length_a   1.000
_cell.length_b   1.000
_cell.length_c   1.000
_cell.angle_alpha   90.00
_cell.angle_beta   90.00
_cell.angle_gamma   90.00
#
_symmetry.space_group_name_H-M   'P 1'
#
loop_
_entity.id
_entity.type
_entity.pdbx_description
1 polymer ?
#
loop_
_entity_poly.entity_id
_entity_poly.type
_entity_poly.pdbx_seq_one_letter_code
_entity_poly.pdbx_strand_id
1 'polypeptide(L)'
;MLDIKFLRTNPEIVKTNIKNKFQDEKLPLVDEVIELDKEFRESKTRAEYLRSQRNSISKKIGFYMAQGQKDEAEKAKAEVASMASELEELSAKETELEEKIRKIMLVIPNIIDPSVPIGKDDSENVEIEKFGDPFVPSFEIPYHVDIMEKLDGIDLDAARKTSGNGFYYLKGDIARLHSAILSYARDFMIDRGFTYYIPPFMIRSAVVNGVMSFSEMENMMYKIEGEDLYLIGTSEHSMIGKFIDTIIDEADLPQTLTSYSPCFRKEVGAHGIEERGVYRIHQFEKQEMIVVCKPEDSMDWYNKLWQNSVDFFRSLDIPVRTLECCSGDLADLKVKSCDVEAWSPRQKKYFEVGSCSTLGDAQARRLGIRIKSKEKGNYFAHTLNNTVVAPPRMLIAFLENNLNEDGSIRIPEALRMYMGGKSVIEVK
;
A
#
# COMPACT_ATOMS: atom_id res chain seq x y z
N MET A 1 -2.00 -1.68 -10.96
CA MET A 1 -1.88 -1.50 -12.44
C MET A 1 -3.23 -1.87 -13.04
N LEU A 2 -3.76 -1.05 -13.94
CA LEU A 2 -5.00 -1.37 -14.65
C LEU A 2 -4.85 -2.58 -15.58
N ASP A 3 -5.98 -3.18 -15.97
CA ASP A 3 -6.03 -4.15 -17.04
C ASP A 3 -5.84 -3.44 -18.39
N ILE A 4 -4.86 -3.85 -19.19
CA ILE A 4 -4.62 -3.29 -20.53
C ILE A 4 -5.82 -3.50 -21.46
N LYS A 5 -6.59 -4.59 -21.30
CA LYS A 5 -7.82 -4.83 -22.06
C LYS A 5 -8.89 -3.82 -21.70
N PHE A 6 -9.06 -3.55 -20.38
CA PHE A 6 -9.99 -2.53 -19.90
C PHE A 6 -9.63 -1.15 -20.47
N LEU A 7 -8.36 -0.75 -20.36
CA LEU A 7 -7.86 0.54 -20.86
C LEU A 7 -8.15 0.69 -22.37
N ARG A 8 -7.81 -0.34 -23.15
CA ARG A 8 -8.03 -0.35 -24.61
C ARG A 8 -9.49 -0.26 -25.01
N THR A 9 -10.39 -0.91 -24.27
CA THR A 9 -11.83 -0.92 -24.59
C THR A 9 -12.57 0.28 -24.03
N ASN A 10 -12.01 0.95 -23.00
CA ASN A 10 -12.65 2.05 -22.29
C ASN A 10 -11.69 3.24 -22.08
N PRO A 11 -11.02 3.75 -23.13
CA PRO A 11 -10.02 4.81 -22.97
C PRO A 11 -10.60 6.10 -22.38
N GLU A 12 -11.82 6.45 -22.73
CA GLU A 12 -12.48 7.66 -22.21
C GLU A 12 -12.80 7.58 -20.71
N ILE A 13 -13.10 6.38 -20.19
CA ILE A 13 -13.26 6.19 -18.73
C ILE A 13 -11.92 6.44 -18.03
N VAL A 14 -10.82 5.90 -18.57
CA VAL A 14 -9.49 6.10 -18.01
C VAL A 14 -9.07 7.57 -18.07
N LYS A 15 -9.30 8.25 -19.20
CA LYS A 15 -9.00 9.69 -19.34
C LYS A 15 -9.83 10.55 -18.38
N THR A 16 -11.11 10.22 -18.20
CA THR A 16 -11.98 10.90 -17.24
C THR A 16 -11.49 10.70 -15.80
N ASN A 17 -11.09 9.48 -15.46
CA ASN A 17 -10.52 9.18 -14.15
C ASN A 17 -9.22 9.96 -13.89
N ILE A 18 -8.33 10.07 -14.87
CA ILE A 18 -7.10 10.87 -14.79
C ILE A 18 -7.43 12.33 -14.51
N LYS A 19 -8.43 12.92 -15.22
CA LYS A 19 -8.90 14.29 -14.98
C LYS A 19 -9.49 14.45 -13.57
N ASN A 20 -10.32 13.49 -13.14
CA ASN A 20 -10.90 13.50 -11.80
C ASN A 20 -9.83 13.45 -10.70
N LYS A 21 -8.67 12.87 -10.98
CA LYS A 21 -7.50 12.84 -10.09
C LYS A 21 -6.56 14.05 -10.26
N PHE A 22 -6.93 15.02 -11.09
CA PHE A 22 -6.13 16.21 -11.37
C PHE A 22 -4.70 15.91 -11.87
N GLN A 23 -4.56 14.89 -12.73
CA GLN A 23 -3.30 14.40 -13.27
C GLN A 23 -3.27 14.52 -14.82
N ASP A 24 -3.70 15.65 -15.36
CA ASP A 24 -3.89 15.87 -16.79
C ASP A 24 -2.63 15.61 -17.63
N GLU A 25 -1.45 15.73 -17.03
CA GLU A 25 -0.16 15.41 -17.66
C GLU A 25 -0.04 13.94 -18.08
N LYS A 26 -0.86 13.05 -17.49
CA LYS A 26 -0.89 11.61 -17.82
C LYS A 26 -1.84 11.26 -18.96
N LEU A 27 -2.67 12.19 -19.44
CA LEU A 27 -3.64 11.94 -20.52
C LEU A 27 -3.01 11.38 -21.80
N PRO A 28 -1.87 11.92 -22.30
CA PRO A 28 -1.23 11.39 -23.52
C PRO A 28 -0.79 9.93 -23.40
N LEU A 29 -0.45 9.48 -22.18
CA LEU A 29 -0.01 8.11 -21.93
C LEU A 29 -1.07 7.06 -22.26
N VAL A 30 -2.34 7.41 -22.19
CA VAL A 30 -3.46 6.51 -22.54
C VAL A 30 -3.43 6.17 -24.03
N ASP A 31 -3.28 7.16 -24.89
CA ASP A 31 -3.21 6.96 -26.32
C ASP A 31 -1.91 6.26 -26.72
N GLU A 32 -0.79 6.65 -26.14
CA GLU A 32 0.51 6.04 -26.36
C GLU A 32 0.50 4.54 -26.06
N VAL A 33 -0.02 4.14 -24.88
CA VAL A 33 -0.05 2.72 -24.51
C VAL A 33 -0.99 1.89 -25.40
N ILE A 34 -2.06 2.48 -25.93
CA ILE A 34 -2.98 1.81 -26.87
C ILE A 34 -2.27 1.50 -28.20
N GLU A 35 -1.50 2.47 -28.72
CA GLU A 35 -0.73 2.23 -29.95
C GLU A 35 0.38 1.19 -29.74
N LEU A 36 1.12 1.26 -28.63
CA LEU A 36 2.12 0.25 -28.29
C LEU A 36 1.51 -1.15 -28.11
N ASP A 37 0.35 -1.28 -27.46
CA ASP A 37 -0.36 -2.55 -27.33
C ASP A 37 -0.83 -3.08 -28.67
N LYS A 38 -1.24 -2.21 -29.59
CA LYS A 38 -1.60 -2.60 -30.95
C LYS A 38 -0.40 -3.18 -31.69
N GLU A 39 0.75 -2.49 -31.69
CA GLU A 39 1.99 -2.97 -32.29
C GLU A 39 2.45 -4.30 -31.66
N PHE A 40 2.37 -4.43 -30.35
CA PHE A 40 2.71 -5.67 -29.64
C PHE A 40 1.85 -6.85 -30.11
N ARG A 41 0.53 -6.65 -30.23
CA ARG A 41 -0.39 -7.70 -30.68
C ARG A 41 -0.17 -8.07 -32.16
N GLU A 42 0.13 -7.10 -33.01
CA GLU A 42 0.47 -7.33 -34.41
C GLU A 42 1.77 -8.14 -34.53
N SER A 43 2.83 -7.76 -33.81
CA SER A 43 4.09 -8.49 -33.74
C SER A 43 3.91 -9.93 -33.26
N LYS A 44 3.14 -10.12 -32.20
CA LYS A 44 2.82 -11.44 -31.65
C LYS A 44 2.05 -12.32 -32.64
N THR A 45 1.04 -11.77 -33.30
CA THR A 45 0.25 -12.48 -34.33
C THR A 45 1.15 -12.90 -35.50
N ARG A 46 2.06 -12.01 -35.94
CA ARG A 46 3.02 -12.33 -37.01
C ARG A 46 3.99 -13.42 -36.57
N ALA A 47 4.52 -13.36 -35.36
CA ALA A 47 5.43 -14.39 -34.83
C ALA A 47 4.72 -15.76 -34.70
N GLU A 48 3.46 -15.81 -34.25
CA GLU A 48 2.67 -17.05 -34.17
C GLU A 48 2.44 -17.65 -35.58
N TYR A 49 2.09 -16.81 -36.55
CA TYR A 49 1.98 -17.24 -37.95
C TYR A 49 3.28 -17.84 -38.47
N LEU A 50 4.41 -17.16 -38.30
CA LEU A 50 5.71 -17.65 -38.74
C LEU A 50 6.11 -18.96 -38.04
N ARG A 51 5.86 -19.09 -36.74
CA ARG A 51 6.10 -20.35 -36.00
C ARG A 51 5.31 -21.52 -36.61
N SER A 52 4.03 -21.27 -36.95
CA SER A 52 3.17 -22.26 -37.62
C SER A 52 3.70 -22.65 -39.00
N GLN A 53 4.05 -21.66 -39.81
CA GLN A 53 4.64 -21.90 -41.16
C GLN A 53 5.97 -22.65 -41.07
N ARG A 54 6.88 -22.22 -40.19
CA ARG A 54 8.15 -22.89 -39.96
C ARG A 54 7.97 -24.37 -39.60
N ASN A 55 7.03 -24.68 -38.72
CA ASN A 55 6.73 -26.06 -38.34
C ASN A 55 6.21 -26.90 -39.51
N SER A 56 5.36 -26.30 -40.36
CA SER A 56 4.84 -26.96 -41.58
C SER A 56 5.96 -27.27 -42.61
N ILE A 57 6.81 -26.25 -42.88
CA ILE A 57 7.90 -26.38 -43.85
C ILE A 57 8.98 -27.35 -43.33
N SER A 58 9.28 -27.33 -42.03
CA SER A 58 10.24 -28.27 -41.41
C SER A 58 9.82 -29.75 -41.61
N LYS A 59 8.53 -30.04 -41.57
CA LYS A 59 8.01 -31.37 -41.89
C LYS A 59 8.23 -31.76 -43.37
N LYS A 60 8.08 -30.78 -44.31
CA LYS A 60 8.29 -31.00 -45.73
C LYS A 60 9.78 -31.27 -46.07
N ILE A 61 10.73 -30.67 -45.33
CA ILE A 61 12.17 -30.95 -45.52
C ILE A 61 12.45 -32.44 -45.35
N GLY A 62 11.94 -33.04 -44.29
CA GLY A 62 12.07 -34.49 -44.05
C GLY A 62 11.49 -35.31 -45.19
N PHE A 63 10.36 -34.93 -45.74
CA PHE A 63 9.72 -35.59 -46.89
C PHE A 63 10.57 -35.46 -48.17
N TYR A 64 11.05 -34.26 -48.53
CA TYR A 64 11.89 -34.02 -49.69
C TYR A 64 13.21 -34.78 -49.60
N MET A 65 13.84 -34.83 -48.43
CA MET A 65 15.07 -35.58 -48.19
C MET A 65 14.84 -37.08 -48.37
N ALA A 66 13.74 -37.64 -47.90
CA ALA A 66 13.38 -39.05 -48.06
C ALA A 66 13.11 -39.43 -49.51
N GLN A 67 12.65 -38.49 -50.35
CA GLN A 67 12.41 -38.68 -51.76
C GLN A 67 13.62 -38.34 -52.67
N GLY A 68 14.76 -37.96 -52.10
CA GLY A 68 15.95 -37.58 -52.88
C GLY A 68 15.87 -36.22 -53.57
N GLN A 69 14.87 -35.40 -53.28
CA GLN A 69 14.62 -34.07 -53.85
C GLN A 69 15.49 -33.00 -53.15
N LYS A 70 16.81 -33.05 -53.38
CA LYS A 70 17.79 -32.22 -52.65
C LYS A 70 17.58 -30.73 -52.89
N ASP A 71 17.26 -30.29 -54.10
CA ASP A 71 17.08 -28.88 -54.42
C ASP A 71 15.85 -28.27 -53.73
N GLU A 72 14.77 -29.03 -53.64
CA GLU A 72 13.56 -28.58 -52.90
C GLU A 72 13.79 -28.59 -51.39
N ALA A 73 14.58 -29.53 -50.88
CA ALA A 73 14.98 -29.54 -49.48
C ALA A 73 15.83 -28.33 -49.10
N GLU A 74 16.78 -27.93 -49.97
CA GLU A 74 17.65 -26.75 -49.76
C GLU A 74 16.86 -25.43 -49.81
N LYS A 75 15.90 -25.30 -50.76
CA LYS A 75 14.96 -24.13 -50.78
C LYS A 75 14.16 -24.05 -49.50
N ALA A 76 13.57 -25.14 -49.04
CA ALA A 76 12.83 -25.21 -47.83
C ALA A 76 13.65 -24.88 -46.56
N LYS A 77 14.91 -25.30 -46.52
CA LYS A 77 15.87 -24.93 -45.47
C LYS A 77 16.17 -23.43 -45.46
N ALA A 78 16.38 -22.82 -46.62
CA ALA A 78 16.63 -21.39 -46.76
C ALA A 78 15.42 -20.57 -46.31
N GLU A 79 14.20 -21.04 -46.64
CA GLU A 79 12.96 -20.41 -46.17
C GLU A 79 12.81 -20.49 -44.64
N VAL A 80 13.11 -21.65 -44.04
CA VAL A 80 13.11 -21.81 -42.58
C VAL A 80 14.14 -20.90 -41.91
N ALA A 81 15.34 -20.74 -42.51
CA ALA A 81 16.40 -19.87 -42.00
C ALA A 81 15.98 -18.39 -42.06
N SER A 82 15.33 -17.94 -43.14
CA SER A 82 14.77 -16.57 -43.23
C SER A 82 13.70 -16.32 -42.17
N MET A 83 12.79 -17.29 -41.95
CA MET A 83 11.78 -17.20 -40.87
C MET A 83 12.40 -17.15 -39.48
N ALA A 84 13.52 -17.82 -39.25
CA ALA A 84 14.21 -17.78 -37.97
C ALA A 84 14.76 -16.39 -37.66
N SER A 85 15.33 -15.68 -38.63
CA SER A 85 15.81 -14.30 -38.48
C SER A 85 14.67 -13.34 -38.17
N GLU A 86 13.57 -13.42 -38.95
CA GLU A 86 12.38 -12.57 -38.68
C GLU A 86 11.77 -12.86 -37.31
N LEU A 87 11.75 -14.12 -36.87
CA LEU A 87 11.26 -14.47 -35.53
C LEU A 87 12.14 -13.90 -34.39
N GLU A 88 13.46 -13.83 -34.60
CA GLU A 88 14.39 -13.23 -33.64
C GLU A 88 14.14 -11.71 -33.53
N GLU A 89 13.99 -11.01 -34.67
CA GLU A 89 13.66 -9.59 -34.70
C GLU A 89 12.32 -9.29 -34.02
N LEU A 90 11.28 -10.10 -34.32
CA LEU A 90 9.96 -9.95 -33.68
C LEU A 90 10.03 -10.20 -32.18
N SER A 91 10.79 -11.19 -31.72
CA SER A 91 10.96 -11.49 -30.29
C SER A 91 11.66 -10.34 -29.56
N ALA A 92 12.68 -9.73 -30.17
CA ALA A 92 13.33 -8.54 -29.60
C ALA A 92 12.34 -7.36 -29.52
N LYS A 93 11.56 -7.14 -30.59
CA LYS A 93 10.52 -6.10 -30.64
C LYS A 93 9.41 -6.33 -29.60
N GLU A 94 8.94 -7.57 -29.46
CA GLU A 94 7.95 -7.94 -28.45
C GLU A 94 8.45 -7.59 -27.03
N THR A 95 9.71 -7.93 -26.72
CA THR A 95 10.31 -7.63 -25.41
C THR A 95 10.41 -6.12 -25.15
N GLU A 96 10.85 -5.36 -26.15
CA GLU A 96 10.96 -3.89 -26.05
C GLU A 96 9.58 -3.25 -25.83
N LEU A 97 8.57 -3.67 -26.60
CA LEU A 97 7.21 -3.15 -26.51
C LEU A 97 6.56 -3.50 -25.14
N GLU A 98 6.75 -4.74 -24.68
CA GLU A 98 6.25 -5.18 -23.37
C GLU A 98 6.83 -4.33 -22.22
N GLU A 99 8.13 -4.02 -22.29
CA GLU A 99 8.76 -3.15 -21.29
C GLU A 99 8.24 -1.72 -21.34
N LYS A 100 8.05 -1.13 -22.54
CA LYS A 100 7.48 0.21 -22.69
C LYS A 100 6.04 0.28 -22.17
N ILE A 101 5.21 -0.68 -22.59
CA ILE A 101 3.82 -0.80 -22.12
C ILE A 101 3.79 -0.90 -20.60
N ARG A 102 4.62 -1.77 -20.01
CA ARG A 102 4.69 -1.94 -18.57
C ARG A 102 5.05 -0.63 -17.85
N LYS A 103 6.04 0.12 -18.32
CA LYS A 103 6.46 1.40 -17.72
C LYS A 103 5.30 2.39 -17.71
N ILE A 104 4.58 2.54 -18.80
CA ILE A 104 3.42 3.46 -18.88
C ILE A 104 2.29 2.99 -17.98
N MET A 105 1.95 1.70 -18.01
CA MET A 105 0.88 1.12 -17.20
C MET A 105 1.14 1.21 -15.69
N LEU A 106 2.39 1.31 -15.25
CA LEU A 106 2.75 1.54 -13.85
C LEU A 106 2.48 2.98 -13.39
N VAL A 107 2.40 3.93 -14.32
CA VAL A 107 2.19 5.37 -14.04
C VAL A 107 0.71 5.76 -14.16
N ILE A 108 -0.06 5.09 -15.02
CA ILE A 108 -1.50 5.34 -15.14
C ILE A 108 -2.21 4.94 -13.83
N PRO A 109 -2.98 5.87 -13.20
CA PRO A 109 -3.63 5.61 -11.93
C PRO A 109 -4.75 4.58 -12.05
N ASN A 110 -5.05 3.90 -10.94
CA ASN A 110 -6.18 3.00 -10.83
C ASN A 110 -7.51 3.76 -10.96
N ILE A 111 -8.57 3.09 -11.36
CA ILE A 111 -9.92 3.68 -11.44
C ILE A 111 -10.45 3.83 -10.01
N ILE A 112 -10.85 5.05 -9.66
CA ILE A 112 -11.47 5.33 -8.37
C ILE A 112 -12.91 4.81 -8.33
N ASP A 113 -13.36 4.46 -7.12
CA ASP A 113 -14.76 4.07 -6.91
C ASP A 113 -15.71 5.24 -7.22
N PRO A 114 -16.88 5.00 -7.83
CA PRO A 114 -17.84 6.07 -8.15
C PRO A 114 -18.33 6.89 -6.96
N SER A 115 -18.21 6.36 -5.73
CA SER A 115 -18.58 7.07 -4.50
C SER A 115 -17.51 8.02 -3.99
N VAL A 116 -16.30 8.01 -4.56
CA VAL A 116 -15.21 8.89 -4.15
C VAL A 116 -15.55 10.34 -4.50
N PRO A 117 -15.53 11.28 -3.53
CA PRO A 117 -15.76 12.69 -3.81
C PRO A 117 -14.68 13.26 -4.73
N ILE A 118 -15.09 14.11 -5.67
CA ILE A 118 -14.14 14.79 -6.55
C ILE A 118 -13.63 16.04 -5.85
N GLY A 119 -12.34 16.10 -5.62
CA GLY A 119 -11.66 17.20 -4.95
C GLY A 119 -10.17 17.19 -5.30
N LYS A 120 -9.51 18.34 -5.12
CA LYS A 120 -8.13 18.57 -5.59
C LYS A 120 -7.06 18.04 -4.64
N ASP A 121 -7.29 18.21 -3.35
CA ASP A 121 -6.33 17.87 -2.29
C ASP A 121 -7.04 17.52 -0.97
N ASP A 122 -6.29 17.19 0.06
CA ASP A 122 -6.77 16.77 1.38
C ASP A 122 -7.72 17.75 2.06
N SER A 123 -7.68 19.04 1.72
CA SER A 123 -8.59 20.05 2.26
C SER A 123 -10.06 19.86 1.80
N GLU A 124 -10.27 19.08 0.74
CA GLU A 124 -11.58 18.75 0.17
C GLU A 124 -12.06 17.33 0.55
N ASN A 125 -11.38 16.67 1.47
CA ASN A 125 -11.83 15.41 2.06
C ASN A 125 -13.14 15.59 2.82
N VAL A 126 -14.03 14.62 2.74
CA VAL A 126 -15.40 14.73 3.26
C VAL A 126 -15.55 13.99 4.58
N GLU A 127 -15.93 14.71 5.65
CA GLU A 127 -16.27 14.09 6.94
C GLU A 127 -17.50 13.19 6.78
N ILE A 128 -17.36 11.91 7.17
CA ILE A 128 -18.43 10.92 7.09
C ILE A 128 -19.15 10.83 8.44
N GLU A 129 -18.41 10.56 9.51
CA GLU A 129 -19.02 10.33 10.83
C GLU A 129 -18.03 10.65 11.95
N LYS A 130 -18.59 11.05 13.11
CA LYS A 130 -17.87 11.25 14.37
C LYS A 130 -18.27 10.21 15.38
N PHE A 131 -17.28 9.71 16.12
CA PHE A 131 -17.44 8.69 17.14
C PHE A 131 -16.91 9.19 18.47
N GLY A 132 -17.81 9.31 19.46
CA GLY A 132 -17.55 9.89 20.77
C GLY A 132 -17.54 11.41 20.78
N ASP A 133 -17.70 11.95 21.99
CA ASP A 133 -17.85 13.39 22.21
C ASP A 133 -16.48 14.04 22.43
N PRO A 134 -16.08 15.01 21.58
CA PRO A 134 -14.87 15.78 21.79
C PRO A 134 -14.93 16.57 23.10
N PHE A 135 -13.94 16.41 23.96
CA PHE A 135 -13.84 17.11 25.23
C PHE A 135 -12.63 18.05 25.23
N VAL A 136 -12.78 19.22 25.84
CA VAL A 136 -11.69 20.16 26.10
C VAL A 136 -11.68 20.44 27.61
N PRO A 137 -10.60 20.06 28.33
CA PRO A 137 -10.52 20.32 29.75
C PRO A 137 -10.46 21.83 30.09
N SER A 138 -10.71 22.18 31.33
CA SER A 138 -10.65 23.58 31.82
C SER A 138 -9.21 24.07 32.01
N PHE A 139 -8.24 23.18 32.02
CA PHE A 139 -6.80 23.50 32.13
C PHE A 139 -6.10 23.47 30.78
N GLU A 140 -4.96 24.14 30.69
CA GLU A 140 -4.14 24.16 29.48
C GLU A 140 -3.44 22.82 29.27
N ILE A 141 -3.54 22.27 28.05
CA ILE A 141 -2.82 21.06 27.66
C ILE A 141 -1.49 21.47 27.03
N PRO A 142 -0.34 21.09 27.62
CA PRO A 142 0.98 21.36 27.05
C PRO A 142 1.20 20.61 25.74
N TYR A 143 2.22 20.98 25.00
CA TYR A 143 2.65 20.23 23.82
C TYR A 143 3.10 18.81 24.21
N HIS A 144 2.82 17.83 23.38
CA HIS A 144 3.06 16.42 23.72
C HIS A 144 4.50 16.10 24.14
N VAL A 145 5.50 16.80 23.58
CA VAL A 145 6.89 16.65 24.03
C VAL A 145 7.07 17.13 25.45
N ASP A 146 6.49 18.29 25.80
CA ASP A 146 6.61 18.86 27.13
C ASP A 146 5.92 17.94 28.18
N ILE A 147 4.82 17.29 27.80
CA ILE A 147 4.17 16.26 28.65
C ILE A 147 5.14 15.08 28.87
N MET A 148 5.72 14.55 27.78
CA MET A 148 6.64 13.41 27.87
C MET A 148 7.94 13.75 28.61
N GLU A 149 8.47 14.97 28.48
CA GLU A 149 9.63 15.44 29.22
C GLU A 149 9.35 15.52 30.73
N LYS A 150 8.19 16.06 31.14
CA LYS A 150 7.75 16.09 32.56
C LYS A 150 7.64 14.69 33.17
N LEU A 151 7.25 13.72 32.38
CA LEU A 151 7.15 12.31 32.79
C LEU A 151 8.49 11.56 32.70
N ASP A 152 9.59 12.25 32.35
CA ASP A 152 10.89 11.65 32.07
C ASP A 152 10.78 10.51 31.03
N GLY A 153 9.98 10.71 29.99
CA GLY A 153 9.55 9.68 29.03
C GLY A 153 10.17 9.78 27.63
N ILE A 154 10.86 10.87 27.30
CA ILE A 154 11.48 11.08 25.99
C ILE A 154 12.86 11.72 26.11
N ASP A 155 13.75 11.45 25.15
CA ASP A 155 15.06 12.11 25.03
C ASP A 155 15.36 12.39 23.54
N LEU A 156 15.02 13.60 23.11
CA LEU A 156 15.25 14.07 21.75
C LEU A 156 16.69 14.52 21.52
N ASP A 157 17.41 14.97 22.58
CA ASP A 157 18.79 15.42 22.45
C ASP A 157 19.73 14.25 22.21
N ALA A 158 19.52 13.13 22.91
CA ALA A 158 20.27 11.90 22.64
C ALA A 158 19.99 11.37 21.23
N ALA A 159 18.71 11.40 20.79
CA ALA A 159 18.34 10.97 19.45
C ALA A 159 19.02 11.82 18.36
N ARG A 160 19.06 13.15 18.55
CA ARG A 160 19.72 14.06 17.61
C ARG A 160 21.22 13.76 17.48
N LYS A 161 21.88 13.42 18.58
CA LYS A 161 23.32 13.04 18.60
C LYS A 161 23.56 11.71 17.88
N THR A 162 22.64 10.75 18.03
CA THR A 162 22.80 9.39 17.52
C THR A 162 22.42 9.28 16.05
N SER A 163 21.28 9.87 15.66
CA SER A 163 20.62 9.60 14.35
C SER A 163 20.20 10.87 13.60
N GLY A 164 20.25 12.04 14.24
CA GLY A 164 19.78 13.29 13.68
C GLY A 164 18.35 13.65 14.08
N ASN A 165 17.78 14.64 13.39
CA ASN A 165 16.39 15.04 13.61
C ASN A 165 15.43 13.98 13.07
N GLY A 166 14.18 13.96 13.57
CA GLY A 166 13.16 12.99 13.13
C GLY A 166 13.32 11.60 13.75
N PHE A 167 14.10 11.47 14.81
CA PHE A 167 14.25 10.27 15.65
C PHE A 167 13.97 10.61 17.11
N TYR A 168 13.73 9.60 17.92
CA TYR A 168 13.44 9.74 19.34
C TYR A 168 14.00 8.55 20.15
N TYR A 169 14.27 8.80 21.43
CA TYR A 169 14.32 7.76 22.45
C TYR A 169 13.10 7.91 23.34
N LEU A 170 12.29 6.86 23.47
CA LEU A 170 11.31 6.75 24.54
C LEU A 170 11.94 6.03 25.73
N LYS A 171 11.56 6.41 26.94
CA LYS A 171 12.05 5.79 28.17
C LYS A 171 10.98 5.69 29.25
N GLY A 172 11.22 4.87 30.26
CA GLY A 172 10.33 4.74 31.42
C GLY A 172 8.91 4.30 31.07
N ASP A 173 7.93 4.91 31.71
CA ASP A 173 6.52 4.55 31.55
C ASP A 173 5.97 4.94 30.17
N ILE A 174 6.53 5.94 29.49
CA ILE A 174 6.13 6.29 28.11
C ILE A 174 6.58 5.20 27.13
N ALA A 175 7.81 4.67 27.26
CA ALA A 175 8.26 3.53 26.45
C ALA A 175 7.40 2.28 26.71
N ARG A 176 7.01 2.06 27.97
CA ARG A 176 6.10 0.99 28.34
C ARG A 176 4.71 1.19 27.74
N LEU A 177 4.17 2.41 27.79
CA LEU A 177 2.87 2.75 27.19
C LEU A 177 2.89 2.51 25.67
N HIS A 178 3.95 2.91 24.97
CA HIS A 178 4.15 2.63 23.56
C HIS A 178 4.06 1.13 23.25
N SER A 179 4.78 0.30 24.01
CA SER A 179 4.75 -1.16 23.84
C SER A 179 3.39 -1.77 24.25
N ALA A 180 2.74 -1.21 25.27
CA ALA A 180 1.41 -1.63 25.72
C ALA A 180 0.34 -1.39 24.65
N ILE A 181 0.37 -0.24 23.98
CA ILE A 181 -0.55 0.09 22.87
C ILE A 181 -0.38 -0.93 21.72
N LEU A 182 0.85 -1.24 21.32
CA LEU A 182 1.11 -2.23 20.26
C LEU A 182 0.67 -3.64 20.67
N SER A 183 0.93 -4.04 21.92
CA SER A 183 0.51 -5.36 22.44
C SER A 183 -1.00 -5.49 22.49
N TYR A 184 -1.69 -4.44 22.95
CA TYR A 184 -3.14 -4.40 22.93
C TYR A 184 -3.70 -4.43 21.51
N ALA A 185 -3.14 -3.65 20.58
CA ALA A 185 -3.57 -3.65 19.18
C ALA A 185 -3.42 -5.01 18.50
N ARG A 186 -2.33 -5.73 18.80
CA ARG A 186 -2.15 -7.11 18.34
C ARG A 186 -3.27 -8.02 18.84
N ASP A 187 -3.51 -8.04 20.14
CA ASP A 187 -4.49 -8.93 20.76
C ASP A 187 -5.92 -8.57 20.32
N PHE A 188 -6.22 -7.26 20.23
CA PHE A 188 -7.47 -6.73 19.71
C PHE A 188 -7.80 -7.23 18.29
N MET A 189 -6.80 -7.36 17.42
CA MET A 189 -6.98 -7.89 16.07
C MET A 189 -7.05 -9.42 16.03
N ILE A 190 -6.29 -10.11 16.87
CA ILE A 190 -6.39 -11.57 17.00
C ILE A 190 -7.80 -11.97 17.44
N ASP A 191 -8.37 -11.27 18.43
CA ASP A 191 -9.74 -11.49 18.91
C ASP A 191 -10.83 -11.26 17.85
N ARG A 192 -10.50 -10.46 16.81
CA ARG A 192 -11.34 -10.23 15.61
C ARG A 192 -11.09 -11.22 14.48
N GLY A 193 -10.31 -12.28 14.72
CA GLY A 193 -10.07 -13.35 13.77
C GLY A 193 -8.96 -13.07 12.73
N PHE A 194 -8.10 -12.06 12.98
CA PHE A 194 -6.95 -11.82 12.14
C PHE A 194 -5.75 -12.66 12.57
N THR A 195 -5.08 -13.28 11.61
CA THR A 195 -3.83 -14.01 11.87
C THR A 195 -2.67 -13.05 12.03
N TYR A 196 -1.96 -13.12 13.17
CA TYR A 196 -0.83 -12.25 13.47
C TYR A 196 0.46 -12.72 12.81
N TYR A 197 1.19 -11.75 12.24
CA TYR A 197 2.48 -11.95 11.58
C TYR A 197 3.53 -10.94 12.06
N ILE A 198 4.78 -11.39 12.10
CA ILE A 198 5.98 -10.54 12.10
C ILE A 198 6.68 -10.79 10.77
N PRO A 199 6.55 -9.86 9.80
CA PRO A 199 7.10 -10.04 8.46
C PRO A 199 8.57 -9.64 8.37
N PRO A 200 9.27 -9.93 7.26
CA PRO A 200 10.55 -9.31 6.96
C PRO A 200 10.43 -7.78 6.86
N PHE A 201 11.42 -7.06 7.41
CA PHE A 201 11.44 -5.59 7.41
C PHE A 201 12.21 -4.99 6.23
N MET A 202 12.72 -5.86 5.36
CA MET A 202 13.37 -5.51 4.09
C MET A 202 12.73 -6.32 2.96
N ILE A 203 12.52 -5.66 1.83
CA ILE A 203 11.87 -6.24 0.65
C ILE A 203 12.68 -5.95 -0.62
N ARG A 204 12.54 -6.80 -1.63
CA ARG A 204 13.18 -6.62 -2.93
C ARG A 204 12.43 -5.63 -3.82
N SER A 205 13.14 -5.07 -4.80
CA SER A 205 12.58 -4.13 -5.79
C SER A 205 11.32 -4.65 -6.48
N ALA A 206 11.24 -5.96 -6.77
CA ALA A 206 10.06 -6.58 -7.37
C ALA A 206 8.80 -6.38 -6.50
N VAL A 207 8.93 -6.51 -5.18
CA VAL A 207 7.82 -6.27 -4.23
C VAL A 207 7.52 -4.77 -4.15
N VAL A 208 8.55 -3.91 -4.03
CA VAL A 208 8.36 -2.45 -3.98
C VAL A 208 7.54 -1.97 -5.18
N ASN A 209 7.93 -2.36 -6.40
CA ASN A 209 7.23 -2.00 -7.63
C ASN A 209 5.79 -2.56 -7.70
N GLY A 210 5.50 -3.59 -6.93
CA GLY A 210 4.17 -4.17 -6.84
C GLY A 210 3.23 -3.43 -5.92
N VAL A 211 3.74 -2.90 -4.79
CA VAL A 211 2.91 -2.39 -3.69
C VAL A 211 2.73 -0.88 -3.68
N MET A 212 3.57 -0.11 -4.39
CA MET A 212 3.50 1.35 -4.40
C MET A 212 3.78 1.95 -5.78
N SER A 213 3.52 3.24 -5.94
CA SER A 213 3.89 4.01 -7.14
C SER A 213 5.37 4.36 -7.14
N PHE A 214 5.88 4.76 -8.31
CA PHE A 214 7.30 5.12 -8.46
C PHE A 214 7.65 6.39 -7.66
N SER A 215 6.77 7.38 -7.65
CA SER A 215 6.99 8.63 -6.90
C SER A 215 6.96 8.40 -5.39
N GLU A 216 6.07 7.53 -4.90
CA GLU A 216 6.06 7.15 -3.48
C GLU A 216 7.35 6.43 -3.08
N MET A 217 7.86 5.54 -3.95
CA MET A 217 9.12 4.83 -3.70
C MET A 217 10.30 5.79 -3.51
N GLU A 218 10.49 6.76 -4.41
CA GLU A 218 11.59 7.71 -4.34
C GLU A 218 11.54 8.59 -3.10
N ASN A 219 10.34 9.04 -2.73
CA ASN A 219 10.12 9.96 -1.61
C ASN A 219 10.10 9.28 -0.25
N MET A 220 9.77 7.99 -0.19
CA MET A 220 9.53 7.27 1.05
C MET A 220 10.63 6.27 1.43
N MET A 221 11.15 5.49 0.46
CA MET A 221 11.91 4.27 0.76
C MET A 221 13.40 4.51 0.97
N TYR A 222 13.95 3.92 2.03
CA TYR A 222 15.41 3.74 2.18
C TYR A 222 15.86 2.50 1.43
N LYS A 223 16.88 2.64 0.59
CA LYS A 223 17.52 1.53 -0.13
C LYS A 223 18.82 1.15 0.56
N ILE A 224 19.09 -0.15 0.66
CA ILE A 224 20.39 -0.67 1.13
C ILE A 224 21.40 -0.57 -0.01
N GLU A 225 22.52 0.08 0.25
CA GLU A 225 23.58 0.24 -0.73
C GLU A 225 24.21 -1.10 -1.09
N GLY A 226 24.40 -1.35 -2.39
CA GLY A 226 25.00 -2.58 -2.91
C GLY A 226 24.07 -3.79 -2.95
N GLU A 227 22.82 -3.69 -2.48
CA GLU A 227 21.87 -4.79 -2.45
C GLU A 227 20.52 -4.44 -3.11
N ASP A 228 19.79 -5.46 -3.57
CA ASP A 228 18.39 -5.31 -4.00
C ASP A 228 17.46 -5.44 -2.79
N LEU A 229 17.65 -4.56 -1.80
CA LEU A 229 16.83 -4.51 -0.58
C LEU A 229 16.45 -3.09 -0.24
N TYR A 230 15.23 -2.94 0.27
CA TYR A 230 14.64 -1.69 0.73
C TYR A 230 14.02 -1.88 2.11
N LEU A 231 14.22 -0.93 3.03
CA LEU A 231 13.51 -0.91 4.30
C LEU A 231 12.03 -0.59 4.07
N ILE A 232 11.15 -1.32 4.73
CA ILE A 232 9.69 -1.12 4.56
C ILE A 232 9.21 0.17 5.21
N GLY A 233 8.28 0.87 4.55
CA GLY A 233 7.56 2.01 5.12
C GLY A 233 6.30 1.62 5.89
N THR A 234 5.88 0.35 5.76
CA THR A 234 4.73 -0.29 6.42
C THR A 234 4.83 -1.80 6.26
N SER A 235 4.29 -2.57 7.20
CA SER A 235 4.22 -4.03 7.08
C SER A 235 3.34 -4.50 5.92
N GLU A 236 2.40 -3.67 5.44
CA GLU A 236 1.62 -3.95 4.22
C GLU A 236 2.51 -4.41 3.08
N HIS A 237 3.65 -3.72 2.87
CA HIS A 237 4.56 -4.03 1.77
C HIS A 237 5.03 -5.49 1.79
N SER A 238 5.51 -5.95 2.94
CA SER A 238 5.97 -7.33 3.10
C SER A 238 4.81 -8.32 3.09
N MET A 239 3.69 -7.95 3.68
CA MET A 239 2.53 -8.83 3.80
C MET A 239 1.85 -9.09 2.46
N ILE A 240 1.75 -8.07 1.60
CA ILE A 240 1.28 -8.25 0.21
C ILE A 240 2.34 -8.97 -0.61
N GLY A 241 3.63 -8.64 -0.42
CA GLY A 241 4.75 -9.32 -1.06
C GLY A 241 4.83 -10.82 -0.77
N LYS A 242 4.30 -11.29 0.37
CA LYS A 242 4.16 -12.71 0.70
C LYS A 242 3.41 -13.50 -0.37
N PHE A 243 2.50 -12.86 -1.10
CA PHE A 243 1.66 -13.49 -2.11
C PHE A 243 2.17 -13.34 -3.55
N ILE A 244 3.41 -12.82 -3.76
CA ILE A 244 3.97 -12.70 -5.12
C ILE A 244 3.90 -14.03 -5.87
N ASP A 245 3.41 -14.02 -7.11
CA ASP A 245 3.23 -15.17 -8.00
C ASP A 245 2.42 -16.32 -7.38
N THR A 246 1.53 -16.00 -6.45
CA THR A 246 0.71 -17.00 -5.74
C THR A 246 -0.67 -17.11 -6.36
N ILE A 247 -1.15 -18.36 -6.47
CA ILE A 247 -2.53 -18.69 -6.81
C ILE A 247 -3.19 -19.25 -5.55
N ILE A 248 -4.14 -18.49 -4.99
CA ILE A 248 -4.86 -18.79 -3.76
C ILE A 248 -6.13 -19.58 -4.14
N ASP A 249 -6.44 -20.67 -3.45
CA ASP A 249 -7.73 -21.35 -3.63
C ASP A 249 -8.86 -20.44 -3.13
N GLU A 250 -9.96 -20.36 -3.87
CA GLU A 250 -11.11 -19.51 -3.50
C GLU A 250 -11.69 -19.89 -2.13
N ALA A 251 -11.54 -21.15 -1.72
CA ALA A 251 -12.00 -21.64 -0.42
C ALA A 251 -11.16 -21.11 0.77
N ASP A 252 -9.93 -20.66 0.51
CA ASP A 252 -9.03 -20.11 1.54
C ASP A 252 -9.21 -18.59 1.74
N LEU A 253 -10.16 -17.97 1.06
CA LEU A 253 -10.45 -16.54 1.17
C LEU A 253 -11.64 -16.26 2.10
N PRO A 254 -11.65 -15.10 2.77
CA PRO A 254 -10.62 -14.06 2.76
C PRO A 254 -9.38 -14.43 3.59
N GLN A 255 -8.21 -13.93 3.18
CA GLN A 255 -7.02 -13.94 4.04
C GLN A 255 -7.03 -12.65 4.89
N THR A 256 -7.25 -12.78 6.18
CA THR A 256 -7.29 -11.67 7.15
C THR A 256 -6.04 -11.70 8.01
N LEU A 257 -5.16 -10.74 7.82
CA LEU A 257 -3.82 -10.70 8.39
C LEU A 257 -3.63 -9.42 9.19
N THR A 258 -2.99 -9.53 10.34
CA THR A 258 -2.51 -8.37 11.10
C THR A 258 -1.02 -8.50 11.33
N SER A 259 -0.29 -7.40 11.28
CA SER A 259 1.17 -7.46 11.37
C SER A 259 1.78 -6.28 12.09
N TYR A 260 2.78 -6.58 12.91
CA TYR A 260 3.65 -5.59 13.53
C TYR A 260 4.91 -5.39 12.67
N SER A 261 5.34 -4.15 12.53
CA SER A 261 6.68 -3.83 12.04
C SER A 261 7.17 -2.48 12.51
N PRO A 262 8.50 -2.26 12.59
CA PRO A 262 9.08 -0.96 12.39
C PRO A 262 8.77 -0.48 10.96
N CYS A 263 8.69 0.84 10.81
CA CYS A 263 8.44 1.53 9.56
C CYS A 263 9.52 2.58 9.36
N PHE A 264 10.08 2.66 8.17
CA PHE A 264 11.17 3.58 7.83
C PHE A 264 10.73 4.46 6.66
N ARG A 265 10.72 5.80 6.89
CA ARG A 265 10.30 6.76 5.87
C ARG A 265 11.26 7.93 5.78
N LYS A 266 11.61 8.32 4.55
CA LYS A 266 12.47 9.49 4.31
C LYS A 266 11.80 10.81 4.67
N GLU A 267 10.46 10.87 4.68
CA GLU A 267 9.65 12.07 4.93
C GLU A 267 10.12 13.30 4.12
N VAL A 268 10.43 13.09 2.84
CA VAL A 268 10.92 14.15 1.94
C VAL A 268 9.84 15.20 1.74
N GLY A 269 10.19 16.49 1.94
CA GLY A 269 9.27 17.62 1.73
C GLY A 269 8.40 17.98 2.92
N ALA A 270 8.53 17.28 4.05
CA ALA A 270 7.84 17.64 5.29
C ALA A 270 8.53 18.85 5.94
N HIS A 271 7.87 20.01 5.96
CA HIS A 271 8.33 21.23 6.63
C HIS A 271 7.19 21.80 7.47
N GLY A 272 7.49 22.31 8.68
CA GLY A 272 6.50 23.03 9.51
C GLY A 272 6.65 22.86 11.02
N ILE A 273 5.68 23.41 11.76
CA ILE A 273 5.62 23.42 13.24
C ILE A 273 5.64 22.00 13.87
N GLU A 274 5.28 20.99 13.08
CA GLU A 274 5.23 19.58 13.52
C GLU A 274 6.58 18.85 13.45
N GLU A 275 7.66 19.53 13.07
CA GLU A 275 9.02 18.97 13.03
C GLU A 275 9.57 18.64 14.43
N ARG A 276 9.09 19.33 15.47
CA ARG A 276 9.45 19.00 16.86
C ARG A 276 8.55 17.89 17.40
N GLY A 277 9.13 16.81 17.88
CA GLY A 277 8.39 15.74 18.54
C GLY A 277 8.26 14.48 17.71
N VAL A 278 7.13 13.80 17.82
CA VAL A 278 6.93 12.46 17.27
C VAL A 278 5.87 12.38 16.16
N TYR A 279 5.39 13.51 15.65
CA TYR A 279 4.32 13.53 14.64
C TYR A 279 4.82 13.05 13.26
N ARG A 280 5.99 13.57 12.80
CA ARG A 280 6.66 13.14 11.57
C ARG A 280 8.09 12.72 11.88
N ILE A 281 8.37 11.45 11.67
CA ILE A 281 9.61 10.81 12.08
C ILE A 281 10.04 9.76 11.06
N HIS A 282 11.36 9.54 10.97
CA HIS A 282 11.95 8.62 10.01
C HIS A 282 11.79 7.16 10.38
N GLN A 283 11.62 6.86 11.67
CA GLN A 283 11.45 5.52 12.18
C GLN A 283 10.35 5.50 13.22
N PHE A 284 9.36 4.61 13.04
CA PHE A 284 8.28 4.36 13.98
C PHE A 284 7.84 2.91 13.89
N GLU A 285 6.92 2.51 14.74
CA GLU A 285 6.34 1.17 14.75
C GLU A 285 4.85 1.26 14.41
N LYS A 286 4.31 0.19 13.85
CA LYS A 286 2.92 0.14 13.43
C LYS A 286 2.36 -1.28 13.54
N GLN A 287 1.11 -1.37 13.99
CA GLN A 287 0.26 -2.55 13.81
C GLN A 287 -0.69 -2.29 12.64
N GLU A 288 -0.72 -3.18 11.67
CA GLU A 288 -1.46 -3.06 10.41
C GLU A 288 -2.50 -4.17 10.26
N MET A 289 -3.56 -3.89 9.51
CA MET A 289 -4.53 -4.86 9.01
C MET A 289 -4.37 -5.01 7.51
N ILE A 290 -4.32 -6.23 7.01
CA ILE A 290 -4.22 -6.55 5.58
C ILE A 290 -5.28 -7.59 5.24
N VAL A 291 -6.01 -7.38 4.15
CA VAL A 291 -6.98 -8.34 3.64
C VAL A 291 -6.68 -8.63 2.16
N VAL A 292 -6.68 -9.93 1.84
CA VAL A 292 -6.70 -10.41 0.44
C VAL A 292 -8.03 -11.14 0.27
N CYS A 293 -8.86 -10.69 -0.67
CA CYS A 293 -10.22 -11.20 -0.82
C CYS A 293 -10.66 -11.26 -2.29
N LYS A 294 -11.86 -11.77 -2.49
CA LYS A 294 -12.55 -11.71 -3.78
C LYS A 294 -12.98 -10.27 -4.10
N PRO A 295 -13.06 -9.89 -5.40
CA PRO A 295 -13.52 -8.55 -5.80
C PRO A 295 -14.87 -8.16 -5.20
N GLU A 296 -15.84 -9.08 -5.17
CA GLU A 296 -17.18 -8.87 -4.64
C GLU A 296 -17.23 -8.57 -3.15
N ASP A 297 -16.25 -9.04 -2.36
CA ASP A 297 -16.19 -8.87 -0.91
C ASP A 297 -15.42 -7.59 -0.51
N SER A 298 -14.80 -6.89 -1.47
CA SER A 298 -13.82 -5.82 -1.22
C SER A 298 -14.41 -4.66 -0.42
N MET A 299 -15.61 -4.18 -0.77
CA MET A 299 -16.22 -3.03 -0.07
C MET A 299 -16.70 -3.38 1.33
N ASP A 300 -17.17 -4.61 1.55
CA ASP A 300 -17.53 -5.06 2.89
C ASP A 300 -16.31 -5.13 3.81
N TRP A 301 -15.17 -5.59 3.28
CA TRP A 301 -13.91 -5.57 4.02
C TRP A 301 -13.38 -4.16 4.25
N TYR A 302 -13.49 -3.26 3.28
CA TYR A 302 -13.15 -1.85 3.44
C TYR A 302 -13.88 -1.24 4.63
N ASN A 303 -15.20 -1.44 4.72
CA ASN A 303 -16.02 -0.94 5.82
C ASN A 303 -15.64 -1.56 7.17
N LYS A 304 -15.37 -2.87 7.22
CA LYS A 304 -14.91 -3.53 8.45
C LYS A 304 -13.54 -3.04 8.91
N LEU A 305 -12.64 -2.76 7.98
CA LEU A 305 -11.28 -2.33 8.32
C LEU A 305 -11.25 -0.96 8.99
N TRP A 306 -11.90 0.06 8.42
CA TRP A 306 -11.90 1.37 9.07
C TRP A 306 -12.68 1.35 10.39
N GLN A 307 -13.77 0.56 10.48
CA GLN A 307 -14.50 0.39 11.73
C GLN A 307 -13.63 -0.23 12.83
N ASN A 308 -12.76 -1.19 12.52
CA ASN A 308 -11.81 -1.75 13.49
C ASN A 308 -10.89 -0.67 14.08
N SER A 309 -10.41 0.28 13.28
CA SER A 309 -9.60 1.40 13.80
C SER A 309 -10.42 2.31 14.70
N VAL A 310 -11.64 2.66 14.30
CA VAL A 310 -12.58 3.43 15.13
C VAL A 310 -12.80 2.74 16.47
N ASP A 311 -13.13 1.44 16.46
CA ASP A 311 -13.36 0.65 17.67
C ASP A 311 -12.14 0.60 18.57
N PHE A 312 -10.93 0.46 17.97
CA PHE A 312 -9.67 0.46 18.71
C PHE A 312 -9.46 1.78 19.46
N PHE A 313 -9.58 2.93 18.79
CA PHE A 313 -9.41 4.22 19.43
C PHE A 313 -10.51 4.49 20.46
N ARG A 314 -11.77 4.10 20.18
CA ARG A 314 -12.88 4.23 21.11
C ARG A 314 -12.73 3.38 22.36
N SER A 315 -12.11 2.18 22.26
CA SER A 315 -11.79 1.34 23.42
C SER A 315 -10.77 1.98 24.39
N LEU A 316 -10.07 3.01 23.92
CA LEU A 316 -9.13 3.81 24.68
C LEU A 316 -9.67 5.21 25.05
N ASP A 317 -10.99 5.39 24.96
CA ASP A 317 -11.72 6.63 25.26
C ASP A 317 -11.30 7.84 24.39
N ILE A 318 -10.74 7.60 23.21
CA ILE A 318 -10.31 8.68 22.30
C ILE A 318 -11.41 8.94 21.27
N PRO A 319 -11.96 10.16 21.19
CA PRO A 319 -12.88 10.55 20.13
C PRO A 319 -12.18 10.55 18.77
N VAL A 320 -12.85 10.01 17.76
CA VAL A 320 -12.34 9.97 16.37
C VAL A 320 -13.41 10.41 15.40
N ARG A 321 -12.98 10.76 14.19
CA ARG A 321 -13.86 10.91 13.02
C ARG A 321 -13.28 10.17 11.82
N THR A 322 -14.13 9.93 10.85
CA THR A 322 -13.72 9.36 9.55
C THR A 322 -13.89 10.38 8.45
N LEU A 323 -12.91 10.44 7.55
CA LEU A 323 -12.87 11.30 6.37
C LEU A 323 -12.75 10.45 5.11
N GLU A 324 -13.68 10.59 4.19
CA GLU A 324 -13.54 10.02 2.85
C GLU A 324 -12.54 10.88 2.06
N CYS A 325 -11.45 10.27 1.60
CA CYS A 325 -10.46 10.95 0.80
C CYS A 325 -11.02 11.28 -0.58
N CYS A 326 -10.82 12.51 -1.03
CA CYS A 326 -11.21 12.95 -2.36
C CYS A 326 -10.25 12.43 -3.45
N SER A 327 -10.66 12.53 -4.69
CA SER A 327 -9.96 11.95 -5.84
C SER A 327 -8.52 12.43 -6.02
N GLY A 328 -8.23 13.71 -5.73
CA GLY A 328 -6.89 14.29 -5.84
C GLY A 328 -5.94 13.91 -4.70
N ASP A 329 -6.49 13.54 -3.54
CA ASP A 329 -5.71 13.05 -2.39
C ASP A 329 -5.38 11.55 -2.47
N LEU A 330 -6.09 10.79 -3.32
CA LEU A 330 -5.85 9.36 -3.48
C LEU A 330 -4.53 9.06 -4.21
N ALA A 331 -3.66 8.26 -3.60
CA ALA A 331 -2.50 7.69 -4.28
C ALA A 331 -2.90 6.86 -5.52
N ASP A 332 -1.98 6.70 -6.48
CA ASP A 332 -2.29 6.12 -7.80
C ASP A 332 -2.86 4.70 -7.79
N LEU A 333 -2.51 3.89 -6.80
CA LEU A 333 -3.00 2.51 -6.71
C LEU A 333 -4.35 2.39 -6.01
N LYS A 334 -4.75 3.40 -5.25
CA LYS A 334 -5.97 3.35 -4.43
C LYS A 334 -7.22 3.49 -5.28
N VAL A 335 -8.22 2.67 -4.98
CA VAL A 335 -9.59 2.76 -5.53
C VAL A 335 -10.43 3.67 -4.65
N LYS A 336 -10.26 3.56 -3.33
CA LYS A 336 -10.97 4.33 -2.32
C LYS A 336 -10.16 4.35 -1.03
N SER A 337 -10.22 5.46 -0.27
CA SER A 337 -9.53 5.59 1.01
C SER A 337 -10.39 6.38 2.00
N CYS A 338 -10.31 5.98 3.26
CA CYS A 338 -10.93 6.66 4.38
C CYS A 338 -9.89 6.86 5.47
N ASP A 339 -9.67 8.11 5.86
CA ASP A 339 -8.78 8.42 6.98
C ASP A 339 -9.55 8.36 8.30
N VAL A 340 -8.87 7.86 9.32
CA VAL A 340 -9.32 7.93 10.71
C VAL A 340 -8.52 9.01 11.41
N GLU A 341 -9.20 10.00 11.95
CA GLU A 341 -8.59 11.10 12.66
C GLU A 341 -8.99 11.10 14.14
N ALA A 342 -8.02 11.32 15.03
CA ALA A 342 -8.25 11.44 16.46
C ALA A 342 -8.39 12.90 16.90
N TRP A 343 -9.21 13.13 17.92
CA TRP A 343 -9.40 14.43 18.51
C TRP A 343 -8.16 14.90 19.30
N SER A 344 -7.72 16.12 19.04
CA SER A 344 -6.73 16.84 19.82
C SER A 344 -7.42 17.92 20.65
N PRO A 345 -7.64 17.72 21.96
CA PRO A 345 -8.22 18.76 22.80
C PRO A 345 -7.33 20.00 22.94
N ARG A 346 -6.00 19.86 22.79
CA ARG A 346 -5.06 20.98 22.75
C ARG A 346 -5.25 21.86 21.54
N GLN A 347 -5.35 21.24 20.33
CA GLN A 347 -5.52 21.98 19.08
C GLN A 347 -6.98 22.30 18.75
N LYS A 348 -7.93 21.67 19.47
CA LYS A 348 -9.39 21.73 19.23
C LYS A 348 -9.73 21.34 17.79
N LYS A 349 -9.02 20.37 17.26
CA LYS A 349 -9.20 19.79 15.91
C LYS A 349 -8.88 18.31 15.89
N TYR A 350 -9.32 17.64 14.85
CA TYR A 350 -8.91 16.26 14.56
C TYR A 350 -7.61 16.24 13.74
N PHE A 351 -6.86 15.17 13.84
CA PHE A 351 -5.68 14.92 13.02
C PHE A 351 -5.57 13.42 12.68
N GLU A 352 -5.01 13.12 11.52
CA GLU A 352 -4.89 11.77 10.99
C GLU A 352 -4.04 10.86 11.88
N VAL A 353 -4.60 9.69 12.22
CA VAL A 353 -3.94 8.62 12.98
C VAL A 353 -3.89 7.28 12.23
N GLY A 354 -4.60 7.17 11.14
CA GLY A 354 -4.60 5.99 10.28
C GLY A 354 -5.36 6.22 8.99
N SER A 355 -5.08 5.41 7.98
CA SER A 355 -5.73 5.47 6.67
C SER A 355 -6.07 4.07 6.20
N CYS A 356 -7.35 3.84 5.91
CA CYS A 356 -7.90 2.62 5.35
C CYS A 356 -7.97 2.74 3.83
N SER A 357 -7.52 1.73 3.10
CA SER A 357 -7.53 1.77 1.63
C SER A 357 -7.94 0.44 1.02
N THR A 358 -8.74 0.51 -0.05
CA THR A 358 -8.85 -0.59 -1.01
C THR A 358 -8.09 -0.24 -2.28
N LEU A 359 -7.27 -1.18 -2.75
CA LEU A 359 -6.46 -1.04 -3.95
C LEU A 359 -7.03 -1.83 -5.14
N GLY A 360 -8.21 -2.46 -4.93
CA GLY A 360 -8.78 -3.34 -5.93
C GLY A 360 -7.76 -4.40 -6.35
N ASP A 361 -7.64 -4.65 -7.63
CA ASP A 361 -6.68 -5.62 -8.18
C ASP A 361 -5.31 -5.03 -8.57
N ALA A 362 -5.04 -3.75 -8.25
CA ALA A 362 -3.84 -3.06 -8.72
C ALA A 362 -2.53 -3.72 -8.27
N GLN A 363 -2.40 -4.05 -6.98
CA GLN A 363 -1.24 -4.74 -6.45
C GLN A 363 -1.20 -6.21 -6.93
N ALA A 364 -2.35 -6.86 -6.95
CA ALA A 364 -2.46 -8.26 -7.38
C ALA A 364 -2.00 -8.45 -8.85
N ARG A 365 -2.35 -7.52 -9.75
CA ARG A 365 -1.87 -7.53 -11.14
C ARG A 365 -0.37 -7.32 -11.25
N ARG A 366 0.21 -6.46 -10.41
CA ARG A 366 1.64 -6.20 -10.41
C ARG A 366 2.47 -7.37 -9.87
N LEU A 367 1.92 -8.07 -8.88
CA LEU A 367 2.59 -9.15 -8.15
C LEU A 367 2.14 -10.57 -8.56
N GLY A 368 1.23 -10.70 -9.53
CA GLY A 368 0.77 -12.01 -9.97
C GLY A 368 -0.13 -12.76 -8.98
N ILE A 369 -0.82 -12.04 -8.07
CA ILE A 369 -1.69 -12.65 -7.04
C ILE A 369 -3.03 -13.02 -7.65
N ARG A 370 -3.33 -14.30 -7.76
CA ARG A 370 -4.55 -14.80 -8.42
C ARG A 370 -5.36 -15.67 -7.47
N ILE A 371 -6.65 -15.73 -7.74
CA ILE A 371 -7.61 -16.64 -7.11
C ILE A 371 -7.94 -17.73 -8.10
N LYS A 372 -7.92 -18.99 -7.65
CA LYS A 372 -8.36 -20.15 -8.41
C LYS A 372 -9.81 -20.46 -8.06
N SER A 373 -10.72 -20.23 -9.00
CA SER A 373 -12.11 -20.63 -8.88
C SER A 373 -12.44 -21.79 -9.82
N LYS A 374 -13.28 -22.70 -9.35
CA LYS A 374 -13.79 -23.80 -10.18
C LYS A 374 -14.73 -23.32 -11.27
N GLU A 375 -15.44 -22.22 -11.00
CA GLU A 375 -16.47 -21.69 -11.91
C GLU A 375 -15.93 -20.61 -12.83
N LYS A 376 -15.11 -19.68 -12.29
CA LYS A 376 -14.62 -18.47 -12.99
C LYS A 376 -13.24 -18.65 -13.61
N GLY A 377 -12.52 -19.76 -13.31
CA GLY A 377 -11.12 -19.91 -13.66
C GLY A 377 -10.23 -19.04 -12.76
N ASN A 378 -9.03 -18.66 -13.26
CA ASN A 378 -8.10 -17.81 -12.52
C ASN A 378 -8.40 -16.34 -12.76
N TYR A 379 -8.56 -15.55 -11.68
CA TYR A 379 -8.76 -14.11 -11.71
C TYR A 379 -7.92 -13.42 -10.62
N PHE A 380 -7.76 -12.08 -10.69
CA PHE A 380 -6.95 -11.35 -9.73
C PHE A 380 -7.68 -11.11 -8.40
N ALA A 381 -6.95 -11.23 -7.31
CA ALA A 381 -7.45 -10.88 -5.98
C ALA A 381 -7.59 -9.36 -5.82
N HIS A 382 -8.41 -8.93 -4.85
CA HIS A 382 -8.38 -7.58 -4.32
C HIS A 382 -7.55 -7.53 -3.03
N THR A 383 -6.87 -6.41 -2.82
CA THR A 383 -6.07 -6.15 -1.62
C THR A 383 -6.54 -4.90 -0.91
N LEU A 384 -6.53 -4.97 0.42
CA LEU A 384 -6.92 -3.87 1.30
C LEU A 384 -5.94 -3.78 2.46
N ASN A 385 -5.78 -2.59 2.98
CA ASN A 385 -4.99 -2.34 4.20
C ASN A 385 -5.64 -1.26 5.06
N ASN A 386 -5.33 -1.27 6.34
CA ASN A 386 -5.62 -0.20 7.26
C ASN A 386 -4.66 -0.25 8.46
N THR A 387 -4.33 0.91 8.97
CA THR A 387 -3.60 1.04 10.23
C THR A 387 -4.51 0.72 11.41
N VAL A 388 -4.13 -0.26 12.24
CA VAL A 388 -4.75 -0.41 13.56
C VAL A 388 -4.29 0.74 14.45
N VAL A 389 -2.97 0.88 14.57
CA VAL A 389 -2.34 1.96 15.33
C VAL A 389 -0.90 2.19 14.89
N ALA A 390 -0.50 3.46 14.85
CA ALA A 390 0.88 3.92 14.77
C ALA A 390 1.18 4.73 16.04
N PRO A 391 1.89 4.15 17.02
CA PRO A 391 2.05 4.75 18.34
C PRO A 391 2.48 6.21 18.39
N PRO A 392 3.35 6.74 17.50
CA PRO A 392 3.75 8.13 17.60
C PRO A 392 2.59 9.12 17.55
N ARG A 393 1.71 9.00 16.54
CA ARG A 393 0.50 9.84 16.46
C ARG A 393 -0.52 9.43 17.51
N MET A 394 -0.64 8.13 17.79
CA MET A 394 -1.48 7.63 18.87
C MET A 394 -1.05 8.18 20.24
N LEU A 395 0.27 8.25 20.54
CA LEU A 395 0.77 8.82 21.78
C LEU A 395 0.34 10.29 21.96
N ILE A 396 0.37 11.08 20.88
CA ILE A 396 -0.11 12.46 20.93
C ILE A 396 -1.59 12.49 21.34
N ALA A 397 -2.44 11.76 20.63
CA ALA A 397 -3.87 11.69 20.94
C ALA A 397 -4.10 11.14 22.34
N PHE A 398 -3.38 10.08 22.74
CA PHE A 398 -3.51 9.44 24.02
C PHE A 398 -3.16 10.39 25.18
N LEU A 399 -1.99 11.02 25.10
CA LEU A 399 -1.52 11.94 26.14
C LEU A 399 -2.45 13.14 26.30
N GLU A 400 -2.89 13.75 25.20
CA GLU A 400 -3.77 14.91 25.24
C GLU A 400 -5.19 14.58 25.78
N ASN A 401 -5.74 13.39 25.45
CA ASN A 401 -7.08 12.98 25.91
C ASN A 401 -7.10 12.35 27.32
N ASN A 402 -5.94 11.93 27.84
CA ASN A 402 -5.84 11.28 29.16
C ASN A 402 -5.02 12.07 30.17
N LEU A 403 -4.64 13.33 29.86
CA LEU A 403 -3.93 14.21 30.79
C LEU A 403 -4.86 14.65 31.93
N ASN A 404 -4.40 14.52 33.17
CA ASN A 404 -5.02 15.09 34.35
C ASN A 404 -4.44 16.48 34.66
N GLU A 405 -5.16 17.29 35.44
CA GLU A 405 -4.75 18.65 35.82
C GLU A 405 -3.41 18.68 36.57
N ASP A 406 -3.10 17.63 37.33
CA ASP A 406 -1.81 17.47 38.04
C ASP A 406 -0.63 17.06 37.12
N GLY A 407 -0.88 16.86 35.86
CA GLY A 407 0.11 16.44 34.85
C GLY A 407 0.28 14.94 34.73
N SER A 408 -0.38 14.14 35.54
CA SER A 408 -0.39 12.67 35.43
C SER A 408 -1.22 12.21 34.22
N ILE A 409 -0.99 10.98 33.75
CA ILE A 409 -1.71 10.41 32.62
C ILE A 409 -2.57 9.24 33.08
N ARG A 410 -3.88 9.33 32.87
CA ARG A 410 -4.82 8.24 33.11
C ARG A 410 -4.57 7.08 32.15
N ILE A 411 -4.61 5.85 32.64
CA ILE A 411 -4.53 4.64 31.85
C ILE A 411 -5.93 4.01 31.75
N PRO A 412 -6.56 3.99 30.56
CA PRO A 412 -7.81 3.28 30.31
C PRO A 412 -7.73 1.81 30.71
N GLU A 413 -8.86 1.23 31.12
CA GLU A 413 -8.92 -0.13 31.64
C GLU A 413 -8.32 -1.16 30.67
N ALA A 414 -8.61 -1.02 29.37
CA ALA A 414 -8.12 -1.89 28.31
C ALA A 414 -6.58 -2.01 28.25
N LEU A 415 -5.83 -0.98 28.68
CA LEU A 415 -4.37 -0.98 28.68
C LEU A 415 -3.74 -1.39 30.00
N ARG A 416 -4.49 -1.42 31.13
CA ARG A 416 -3.89 -1.63 32.45
C ARG A 416 -3.12 -2.94 32.58
N MET A 417 -3.62 -4.03 32.02
CA MET A 417 -2.91 -5.32 32.04
C MET A 417 -1.55 -5.25 31.35
N TYR A 418 -1.45 -4.50 30.26
CA TYR A 418 -0.18 -4.31 29.51
C TYR A 418 0.75 -3.30 30.20
N MET A 419 0.20 -2.47 31.09
CA MET A 419 0.93 -1.51 31.94
C MET A 419 1.26 -2.06 33.33
N GLY A 420 1.11 -3.40 33.55
CA GLY A 420 1.36 -4.05 34.83
C GLY A 420 0.40 -3.63 35.95
N GLY A 421 -0.86 -3.36 35.58
CA GLY A 421 -1.92 -2.98 36.51
C GLY A 421 -1.95 -1.49 36.85
N LYS A 422 -1.04 -0.66 36.32
CA LYS A 422 -1.07 0.79 36.55
C LYS A 422 -2.34 1.41 35.96
N SER A 423 -3.01 2.26 36.76
CA SER A 423 -4.13 3.08 36.34
C SER A 423 -3.74 4.52 35.99
N VAL A 424 -2.54 4.93 36.37
CA VAL A 424 -1.98 6.29 36.18
C VAL A 424 -0.46 6.21 35.94
N ILE A 425 0.06 7.08 35.08
CA ILE A 425 1.49 7.43 35.01
C ILE A 425 1.65 8.74 35.77
N GLU A 426 2.41 8.74 36.83
CA GLU A 426 2.63 9.90 37.71
C GLU A 426 3.79 10.78 37.20
N VAL A 427 3.72 12.07 37.48
CA VAL A 427 4.83 13.02 37.26
C VAL A 427 5.96 12.63 38.20
N LYS A 428 7.19 12.62 37.70
CA LYS A 428 8.40 12.30 38.49
C LYS A 428 8.97 13.54 39.16
#